data_096b6a162ec0557fabfb3e74cf277d00
#
_entry.id   096b6a162ec0557fabfb3e74cf277d00
#
_cell.length_a   1.000
_cell.length_b   1.000
_cell.length_c   1.000
_cell.angle_alpha   90.00
_cell.angle_beta   90.00
_cell.angle_gamma   90.00
#
_symmetry.space_group_name_H-M   'P 1'
#
loop_
_entity.id
_entity.type
_entity.pdbx_description
1 polymer ?
#
loop_
_entity_poly.entity_id
_entity_poly.type
_entity_poly.pdbx_seq_one_letter_code
_entity_poly.pdbx_strand_id
1 'polypeptide(L)'
;MIDEQTEKRRGSFWRELPILLGVAILVAVLVRAFVLQTFYIPSPSMEHTLNVWDRVLVNKLVYDFREPRRGEIVVFKAPTDWQSGAEGEDFIKRVIGTPGDNVVCCDEQQRLKINGQSLDEPYIYTDADGTRNQVADQEFNITVPPGRLWVMGDHREASGDSLEHYEQSTATDEAGKIDDATITIDSVVGRAFTVFWPASRATWLSVPEGYDAIPDAAGK
;
A
#
# COMPACT_ATOMS: atom_id res chain seq x y z
N MET A 1 -16.51 -43.31 -46.01
CA MET A 1 -15.76 -43.70 -44.78
C MET A 1 -15.04 -42.48 -44.16
N ILE A 2 -15.73 -41.34 -43.98
CA ILE A 2 -15.12 -40.09 -43.49
C ILE A 2 -15.94 -39.48 -42.31
N ASP A 3 -17.15 -40.01 -41.97
CA ASP A 3 -18.00 -39.37 -40.99
C ASP A 3 -17.91 -39.88 -39.53
N GLU A 4 -17.23 -41.02 -39.29
CA GLU A 4 -17.23 -41.64 -37.95
C GLU A 4 -16.18 -41.02 -36.99
N GLN A 5 -15.19 -40.30 -37.50
CA GLN A 5 -14.12 -39.69 -36.69
C GLN A 5 -14.54 -38.33 -36.08
N THR A 6 -15.51 -37.65 -36.68
CA THR A 6 -15.95 -36.30 -36.26
C THR A 6 -16.95 -36.35 -35.09
N GLU A 7 -17.78 -37.39 -35.02
CA GLU A 7 -18.74 -37.55 -33.92
C GLU A 7 -18.07 -37.92 -32.59
N LYS A 8 -17.01 -38.74 -32.65
CA LYS A 8 -16.28 -39.16 -31.42
C LYS A 8 -15.55 -37.98 -30.73
N ARG A 9 -15.11 -36.98 -31.46
CA ARG A 9 -14.49 -35.76 -30.92
C ARG A 9 -15.54 -34.83 -30.28
N ARG A 10 -16.72 -34.72 -30.80
CA ARG A 10 -17.80 -33.87 -30.25
C ARG A 10 -18.32 -34.39 -28.91
N GLY A 11 -18.43 -35.71 -28.75
CA GLY A 11 -18.90 -36.33 -27.49
C GLY A 11 -17.92 -36.17 -26.32
N SER A 12 -16.59 -36.17 -26.58
CA SER A 12 -15.55 -35.95 -25.59
C SER A 12 -15.57 -34.50 -25.09
N PHE A 13 -15.66 -33.51 -25.99
CA PHE A 13 -15.67 -32.09 -25.67
C PHE A 13 -16.81 -31.70 -24.68
N TRP A 14 -18.03 -32.18 -24.91
CA TRP A 14 -19.15 -31.88 -24.02
C TRP A 14 -19.06 -32.53 -22.64
N ARG A 15 -18.27 -33.57 -22.49
CA ARG A 15 -18.00 -34.22 -21.19
C ARG A 15 -16.83 -33.59 -20.47
N GLU A 16 -15.84 -33.06 -21.19
CA GLU A 16 -14.65 -32.39 -20.65
C GLU A 16 -14.96 -30.95 -20.24
N LEU A 17 -15.86 -30.27 -20.95
CA LEU A 17 -16.24 -28.87 -20.68
C LEU A 17 -16.67 -28.60 -19.22
N PRO A 18 -17.60 -29.37 -18.62
CA PRO A 18 -17.99 -29.13 -17.22
C PRO A 18 -16.86 -29.38 -16.22
N ILE A 19 -15.97 -30.32 -16.53
CA ILE A 19 -14.80 -30.59 -15.66
C ILE A 19 -13.82 -29.41 -15.73
N LEU A 20 -13.52 -28.93 -16.94
CA LEU A 20 -12.66 -27.76 -17.13
C LEU A 20 -13.25 -26.51 -16.48
N LEU A 21 -14.56 -26.30 -16.62
CA LEU A 21 -15.27 -25.20 -15.98
C LEU A 21 -15.21 -25.31 -14.44
N GLY A 22 -15.42 -26.51 -13.91
CA GLY A 22 -15.31 -26.78 -12.47
C GLY A 22 -13.91 -26.48 -11.91
N VAL A 23 -12.88 -26.94 -12.63
CA VAL A 23 -11.48 -26.63 -12.27
C VAL A 23 -11.20 -25.13 -12.36
N ALA A 24 -11.64 -24.47 -13.40
CA ALA A 24 -11.45 -23.02 -13.55
C ALA A 24 -12.14 -22.23 -12.42
N ILE A 25 -13.36 -22.60 -12.04
CA ILE A 25 -14.08 -21.99 -10.92
C ILE A 25 -13.34 -22.25 -9.61
N LEU A 26 -12.89 -23.47 -9.36
CA LEU A 26 -12.13 -23.81 -8.16
C LEU A 26 -10.85 -22.98 -8.05
N VAL A 27 -10.08 -22.90 -9.14
CA VAL A 27 -8.85 -22.07 -9.17
C VAL A 27 -9.18 -20.60 -8.92
N ALA A 28 -10.23 -20.06 -9.56
CA ALA A 28 -10.64 -18.67 -9.35
C ALA A 28 -11.03 -18.39 -7.89
N VAL A 29 -11.73 -19.33 -7.25
CA VAL A 29 -12.11 -19.23 -5.83
C VAL A 29 -10.87 -19.27 -4.94
N LEU A 30 -9.92 -20.17 -5.19
CA LEU A 30 -8.68 -20.27 -4.43
C LEU A 30 -7.82 -19.00 -4.59
N VAL A 31 -7.67 -18.50 -5.81
CA VAL A 31 -6.94 -17.23 -6.07
C VAL A 31 -7.60 -16.09 -5.31
N ARG A 32 -8.92 -15.95 -5.40
CA ARG A 32 -9.65 -14.90 -4.67
C ARG A 32 -9.55 -15.04 -3.15
N ALA A 33 -9.55 -16.26 -2.63
CA ALA A 33 -9.50 -16.50 -1.19
C ALA A 33 -8.11 -16.22 -0.58
N PHE A 34 -7.05 -16.62 -1.28
CA PHE A 34 -5.70 -16.65 -0.72
C PHE A 34 -4.72 -15.64 -1.33
N VAL A 35 -4.90 -15.24 -2.59
CA VAL A 35 -3.91 -14.43 -3.32
C VAL A 35 -4.33 -12.98 -3.45
N LEU A 36 -5.58 -12.72 -3.82
CA LEU A 36 -6.05 -11.37 -4.18
C LEU A 36 -7.25 -10.95 -3.31
N GLN A 37 -7.18 -9.74 -2.83
CA GLN A 37 -8.30 -9.09 -2.14
C GLN A 37 -8.62 -7.74 -2.76
N THR A 38 -9.92 -7.41 -2.80
CA THR A 38 -10.42 -6.13 -3.32
C THR A 38 -10.72 -5.22 -2.14
N PHE A 39 -10.27 -3.98 -2.22
CA PHE A 39 -10.64 -2.95 -1.28
C PHE A 39 -11.28 -1.78 -2.01
N TYR A 40 -12.15 -1.10 -1.30
CA TYR A 40 -12.82 0.11 -1.69
C TYR A 40 -12.19 1.28 -0.91
N ILE A 41 -11.99 2.42 -1.56
CA ILE A 41 -11.35 3.59 -0.95
C ILE A 41 -12.42 4.56 -0.43
N PRO A 42 -12.63 4.64 0.90
CA PRO A 42 -13.66 5.50 1.48
C PRO A 42 -13.16 6.91 1.84
N SER A 43 -11.85 7.11 1.97
CA SER A 43 -11.25 8.34 2.51
C SER A 43 -10.34 9.04 1.49
N PRO A 44 -10.11 10.35 1.64
CA PRO A 44 -9.28 11.13 0.73
C PRO A 44 -7.78 11.00 1.01
N SER A 45 -7.34 10.25 2.01
CA SER A 45 -5.94 10.26 2.50
C SER A 45 -4.87 9.87 1.46
N MET A 46 -5.27 9.24 0.37
CA MET A 46 -4.39 8.84 -0.74
C MET A 46 -4.79 9.51 -2.06
N GLU A 47 -5.57 10.58 -2.01
CA GLU A 47 -5.98 11.32 -3.21
C GLU A 47 -4.80 11.77 -4.03
N HIS A 48 -5.01 11.96 -5.33
CA HIS A 48 -4.07 12.01 -6.42
C HIS A 48 -3.72 10.60 -6.91
N THR A 49 -3.27 9.70 -6.04
CA THR A 49 -2.97 8.31 -6.41
C THR A 49 -4.22 7.42 -6.36
N LEU A 50 -4.95 7.46 -5.24
CA LEU A 50 -6.20 6.73 -5.03
C LEU A 50 -7.29 7.72 -4.64
N ASN A 51 -8.31 7.85 -5.46
CA ASN A 51 -9.44 8.73 -5.16
C ASN A 51 -10.54 7.98 -4.40
N VAL A 52 -11.35 8.75 -3.69
CA VAL A 52 -12.57 8.22 -3.06
C VAL A 52 -13.41 7.51 -4.12
N TRP A 53 -13.98 6.33 -3.78
CA TRP A 53 -14.72 5.39 -4.63
C TRP A 53 -13.88 4.50 -5.55
N ASP A 54 -12.56 4.69 -5.65
CA ASP A 54 -11.71 3.74 -6.35
C ASP A 54 -11.81 2.34 -5.72
N ARG A 55 -11.63 1.30 -6.55
CA ARG A 55 -11.46 -0.07 -6.08
C ARG A 55 -10.09 -0.57 -6.49
N VAL A 56 -9.36 -1.09 -5.52
CA VAL A 56 -8.00 -1.56 -5.68
C VAL A 56 -7.91 -3.07 -5.50
N LEU A 57 -6.98 -3.69 -6.23
CA LEU A 57 -6.57 -5.07 -5.97
C LEU A 57 -5.31 -5.08 -5.10
N VAL A 58 -5.33 -5.94 -4.11
CA VAL A 58 -4.26 -6.14 -3.15
C VAL A 58 -3.74 -7.56 -3.26
N ASN A 59 -2.43 -7.71 -3.43
CA ASN A 59 -1.73 -8.99 -3.39
C ASN A 59 -1.37 -9.30 -1.94
N LYS A 60 -1.96 -10.35 -1.39
CA LYS A 60 -1.74 -10.79 0.00
C LYS A 60 -0.47 -11.60 0.18
N LEU A 61 -0.06 -12.33 -0.85
CA LEU A 61 1.05 -13.29 -0.76
C LEU A 61 2.43 -12.63 -0.89
N VAL A 62 2.52 -11.41 -1.41
CA VAL A 62 3.82 -10.80 -1.72
C VAL A 62 4.72 -10.68 -0.50
N TYR A 63 4.13 -10.46 0.68
CA TYR A 63 4.85 -10.27 1.93
C TYR A 63 5.10 -11.57 2.72
N ASP A 64 4.58 -12.70 2.23
CA ASP A 64 5.01 -14.03 2.69
C ASP A 64 6.42 -14.40 2.17
N PHE A 65 6.87 -13.73 1.10
CA PHE A 65 8.13 -14.01 0.43
C PHE A 65 9.19 -12.92 0.58
N ARG A 66 8.79 -11.71 0.98
CA ARG A 66 9.67 -10.57 1.20
C ARG A 66 8.99 -9.51 2.06
N GLU A 67 9.77 -8.64 2.66
CA GLU A 67 9.26 -7.48 3.39
C GLU A 67 8.70 -6.38 2.45
N PRO A 68 7.83 -5.48 2.99
CA PRO A 68 7.43 -4.26 2.30
C PRO A 68 8.64 -3.38 1.95
N ARG A 69 8.55 -2.67 0.81
CA ARG A 69 9.59 -1.76 0.33
C ARG A 69 9.10 -0.33 0.33
N ARG A 70 10.02 0.61 0.41
CA ARG A 70 9.76 2.05 0.28
C ARG A 70 9.00 2.33 -1.02
N GLY A 71 8.05 3.26 -0.97
CA GLY A 71 7.20 3.67 -2.08
C GLY A 71 6.05 2.72 -2.41
N GLU A 72 5.99 1.51 -1.84
CA GLU A 72 4.85 0.61 -2.02
C GLU A 72 3.62 1.11 -1.27
N ILE A 73 2.46 0.93 -1.86
CA ILE A 73 1.17 1.21 -1.22
C ILE A 73 0.70 -0.08 -0.54
N VAL A 74 0.52 -0.02 0.78
CA VAL A 74 0.15 -1.17 1.61
C VAL A 74 -1.22 -0.98 2.23
N VAL A 75 -1.97 -2.08 2.33
CA VAL A 75 -3.15 -2.19 3.19
C VAL A 75 -2.72 -2.91 4.47
N PHE A 76 -3.12 -2.39 5.62
CA PHE A 76 -2.74 -2.93 6.92
C PHE A 76 -3.87 -2.77 7.94
N LYS A 77 -3.87 -3.60 8.97
CA LYS A 77 -4.71 -3.44 10.14
C LYS A 77 -4.18 -2.28 10.97
N ALA A 78 -4.99 -1.23 11.11
CA ALA A 78 -4.59 -0.07 11.87
C ALA A 78 -4.36 -0.43 13.34
N PRO A 79 -3.33 0.13 14.00
CA PRO A 79 -3.18 0.06 15.45
C PRO A 79 -4.45 0.56 16.14
N THR A 80 -4.74 0.04 17.34
CA THR A 80 -5.98 0.38 18.07
C THR A 80 -6.13 1.89 18.29
N ASP A 81 -5.01 2.57 18.53
CA ASP A 81 -4.97 4.01 18.80
C ASP A 81 -5.19 4.87 17.55
N TRP A 82 -5.05 4.29 16.35
CA TRP A 82 -5.31 4.96 15.07
C TRP A 82 -6.77 4.85 14.63
N GLN A 83 -7.53 3.98 15.27
CA GLN A 83 -8.90 3.67 14.86
C GLN A 83 -9.88 4.68 15.42
N SER A 84 -10.71 5.27 14.59
CA SER A 84 -11.83 6.12 14.98
C SER A 84 -13.15 5.36 15.11
N GLY A 85 -13.16 4.06 14.83
CA GLY A 85 -14.35 3.21 14.73
C GLY A 85 -14.19 1.81 15.30
N ALA A 86 -14.62 0.79 14.56
CA ALA A 86 -14.59 -0.60 14.99
C ALA A 86 -13.18 -1.21 14.98
N GLU A 87 -12.88 -2.11 15.93
CA GLU A 87 -11.62 -2.85 15.94
C GLU A 87 -11.35 -3.56 14.60
N GLY A 88 -10.09 -3.51 14.15
CA GLY A 88 -9.64 -4.20 12.93
C GLY A 88 -9.90 -3.42 11.64
N GLU A 89 -10.07 -2.11 11.70
CA GLU A 89 -10.19 -1.24 10.53
C GLU A 89 -8.96 -1.34 9.62
N ASP A 90 -9.20 -1.49 8.29
CA ASP A 90 -8.14 -1.54 7.29
C ASP A 90 -7.79 -0.15 6.81
N PHE A 91 -6.51 0.22 6.94
CA PHE A 91 -5.96 1.47 6.41
C PHE A 91 -5.13 1.19 5.15
N ILE A 92 -5.03 2.21 4.29
CA ILE A 92 -4.19 2.18 3.10
C ILE A 92 -3.29 3.41 3.08
N LYS A 93 -1.96 3.19 3.02
CA LYS A 93 -0.94 4.25 3.02
C LYS A 93 0.26 3.84 2.17
N ARG A 94 1.14 4.80 1.90
CA ARG A 94 2.44 4.57 1.25
C ARG A 94 3.52 4.34 2.28
N VAL A 95 4.35 3.32 2.06
CA VAL A 95 5.56 3.08 2.87
C VAL A 95 6.61 4.14 2.52
N ILE A 96 6.96 4.96 3.50
CA ILE A 96 8.01 5.97 3.37
C ILE A 96 9.33 5.43 3.93
N GLY A 97 9.29 4.82 5.11
CA GLY A 97 10.45 4.23 5.75
C GLY A 97 10.25 2.77 6.12
N THR A 98 11.32 1.98 5.96
CA THR A 98 11.42 0.56 6.33
C THR A 98 12.38 0.40 7.51
N PRO A 99 12.43 -0.78 8.18
CA PRO A 99 13.27 -0.97 9.36
C PRO A 99 14.71 -0.47 9.18
N GLY A 100 15.17 0.36 10.10
CA GLY A 100 16.50 0.96 10.11
C GLY A 100 16.63 2.27 9.30
N ASP A 101 15.61 2.66 8.53
CA ASP A 101 15.65 3.94 7.81
C ASP A 101 15.59 5.12 8.76
N ASN A 102 16.45 6.10 8.51
CA ASN A 102 16.35 7.42 9.12
C ASN A 102 15.51 8.33 8.21
N VAL A 103 14.36 8.77 8.70
CA VAL A 103 13.44 9.66 7.98
C VAL A 103 13.44 11.03 8.65
N VAL A 104 13.71 12.06 7.86
CA VAL A 104 13.88 13.43 8.34
C VAL A 104 13.01 14.38 7.51
N CYS A 105 12.27 15.23 8.14
CA CYS A 105 11.71 16.43 7.54
C CYS A 105 12.48 17.66 8.04
N CYS A 106 12.94 18.54 7.18
CA CYS A 106 12.95 18.48 5.71
C CYS A 106 14.31 19.01 5.21
N ASP A 107 14.57 18.90 3.91
CA ASP A 107 15.69 19.60 3.30
C ASP A 107 15.35 21.08 3.01
N GLU A 108 16.28 21.82 2.43
CA GLU A 108 16.10 23.27 2.11
C GLU A 108 14.97 23.50 1.08
N GLN A 109 14.57 22.49 0.32
CA GLN A 109 13.49 22.51 -0.65
C GLN A 109 12.18 21.94 -0.10
N GLN A 110 12.08 21.74 1.22
CA GLN A 110 10.91 21.19 1.90
C GLN A 110 10.56 19.77 1.41
N ARG A 111 11.58 18.92 1.18
CA ARG A 111 11.41 17.50 0.83
C ARG A 111 11.83 16.62 1.99
N LEU A 112 11.21 15.45 2.11
CA LEU A 112 11.69 14.41 3.02
C LEU A 112 13.10 13.95 2.63
N LYS A 113 13.89 13.60 3.63
CA LYS A 113 15.16 12.90 3.47
C LYS A 113 15.05 11.53 4.07
N ILE A 114 15.50 10.52 3.32
CA ILE A 114 15.61 9.15 3.82
C ILE A 114 17.08 8.74 3.71
N ASN A 115 17.68 8.34 4.83
CA ASN A 115 19.09 7.97 4.91
C ASN A 115 20.03 9.06 4.35
N GLY A 116 19.68 10.32 4.57
CA GLY A 116 20.44 11.48 4.09
C GLY A 116 20.16 11.90 2.64
N GLN A 117 19.44 11.10 1.84
CA GLN A 117 19.07 11.40 0.46
C GLN A 117 17.67 12.04 0.39
N SER A 118 17.54 13.18 -0.30
CA SER A 118 16.26 13.84 -0.52
C SER A 118 15.37 13.01 -1.44
N LEU A 119 14.09 12.88 -1.05
CA LEU A 119 13.08 12.14 -1.79
C LEU A 119 12.27 13.09 -2.67
N ASP A 120 12.15 12.76 -3.95
CA ASP A 120 11.19 13.41 -4.85
C ASP A 120 9.85 12.69 -4.82
N GLU A 121 8.79 13.43 -4.50
CA GLU A 121 7.45 12.90 -4.23
C GLU A 121 6.39 13.51 -5.16
N PRO A 122 6.41 13.21 -6.46
CA PRO A 122 5.48 13.80 -7.42
C PRO A 122 4.02 13.39 -7.21
N TYR A 123 3.78 12.42 -6.37
CA TYR A 123 2.46 11.87 -6.03
C TYR A 123 1.72 12.65 -4.93
N ILE A 124 2.39 13.59 -4.23
CA ILE A 124 1.72 14.39 -3.19
C ILE A 124 0.57 15.19 -3.82
N TYR A 125 -0.55 15.19 -3.12
CA TYR A 125 -1.77 15.87 -3.53
C TYR A 125 -1.53 17.35 -3.80
N THR A 126 -2.19 17.83 -4.84
CA THR A 126 -2.22 19.24 -5.23
C THR A 126 -3.66 19.69 -5.29
N ASP A 127 -3.98 20.74 -4.59
CA ASP A 127 -5.31 21.33 -4.52
C ASP A 127 -5.80 21.85 -5.88
N ALA A 128 -7.08 22.15 -5.96
CA ALA A 128 -7.70 22.62 -7.19
C ALA A 128 -7.16 23.99 -7.67
N ASP A 129 -6.57 24.78 -6.78
CA ASP A 129 -5.91 26.05 -7.09
C ASP A 129 -4.45 25.90 -7.54
N GLY A 130 -3.93 24.66 -7.55
CA GLY A 130 -2.55 24.33 -7.92
C GLY A 130 -1.57 24.31 -6.75
N THR A 131 -2.03 24.52 -5.51
CA THR A 131 -1.19 24.46 -4.32
C THR A 131 -0.91 22.99 -3.97
N ARG A 132 0.36 22.60 -3.94
CA ARG A 132 0.78 21.28 -3.50
C ARG A 132 0.82 21.23 -1.98
N ASN A 133 0.28 20.15 -1.39
CA ASN A 133 0.40 19.95 0.05
C ASN A 133 1.86 19.95 0.52
N GLN A 134 2.10 20.44 1.71
CA GLN A 134 3.40 20.33 2.36
C GLN A 134 3.72 18.85 2.65
N VAL A 135 4.99 18.49 2.67
CA VAL A 135 5.39 17.11 2.95
C VAL A 135 5.18 16.74 4.42
N ALA A 136 5.25 17.74 5.31
CA ALA A 136 4.94 17.65 6.73
C ALA A 136 4.71 19.05 7.30
N ASP A 137 3.93 19.15 8.37
CA ASP A 137 3.60 20.41 9.03
C ASP A 137 4.71 20.88 9.98
N GLN A 138 5.58 19.96 10.41
CA GLN A 138 6.70 20.26 11.32
C GLN A 138 7.93 19.40 11.02
N GLU A 139 9.05 19.84 11.56
CA GLU A 139 10.31 19.10 11.48
C GLU A 139 10.29 17.88 12.39
N PHE A 140 10.79 16.76 11.87
CA PHE A 140 10.99 15.53 12.64
C PHE A 140 12.23 14.80 12.15
N ASN A 141 12.78 13.94 13.01
CA ASN A 141 13.92 13.09 12.69
C ASN A 141 13.78 11.78 13.46
N ILE A 142 13.34 10.74 12.76
CA ILE A 142 13.11 9.44 13.36
C ILE A 142 13.92 8.34 12.68
N THR A 143 14.20 7.29 13.44
CA THR A 143 14.71 6.04 12.86
C THR A 143 13.64 4.97 13.03
N VAL A 144 13.26 4.33 11.92
CA VAL A 144 12.21 3.30 11.92
C VAL A 144 12.70 2.06 12.69
N PRO A 145 11.99 1.62 13.73
CA PRO A 145 12.40 0.46 14.53
C PRO A 145 12.41 -0.84 13.73
N PRO A 146 13.15 -1.87 14.18
CA PRO A 146 13.08 -3.21 13.61
C PRO A 146 11.65 -3.75 13.58
N GLY A 147 11.25 -4.37 12.46
CA GLY A 147 9.92 -4.95 12.28
C GLY A 147 8.77 -3.95 12.12
N ARG A 148 9.08 -2.65 11.97
CA ARG A 148 8.08 -1.58 11.83
C ARG A 148 8.22 -0.82 10.52
N LEU A 149 7.18 -0.09 10.14
CA LEU A 149 7.13 0.76 8.96
C LEU A 149 6.65 2.16 9.34
N TRP A 150 7.25 3.16 8.70
CA TRP A 150 6.74 4.53 8.69
C TRP A 150 5.92 4.72 7.42
N VAL A 151 4.64 5.03 7.56
CA VAL A 151 3.69 5.12 6.45
C VAL A 151 3.04 6.50 6.41
N MET A 152 2.83 7.05 5.20
CA MET A 152 2.17 8.34 5.03
C MET A 152 1.14 8.29 3.91
N GLY A 153 0.12 9.15 4.00
CA GLY A 153 -0.81 9.38 2.91
C GLY A 153 -0.21 10.26 1.82
N ASP A 154 -0.70 10.11 0.59
CA ASP A 154 -0.32 10.98 -0.52
C ASP A 154 -1.00 12.34 -0.44
N HIS A 155 -2.18 12.40 0.20
CA HIS A 155 -2.85 13.64 0.61
C HIS A 155 -2.44 13.98 2.06
N ARG A 156 -1.28 14.58 2.20
CA ARG A 156 -0.59 14.85 3.48
C ARG A 156 -1.49 15.50 4.52
N GLU A 157 -2.21 16.55 4.14
CA GLU A 157 -3.06 17.35 5.03
C GLU A 157 -4.38 16.67 5.41
N ALA A 158 -4.74 15.55 4.76
CA ALA A 158 -5.97 14.79 5.02
C ALA A 158 -5.69 13.32 5.38
N SER A 159 -4.57 13.04 6.06
CA SER A 159 -4.10 11.69 6.33
C SER A 159 -3.81 11.46 7.80
N GLY A 160 -4.65 10.64 8.46
CA GLY A 160 -4.28 10.01 9.72
C GLY A 160 -3.23 8.93 9.47
N ASP A 161 -1.95 9.24 9.70
CA ASP A 161 -0.82 8.38 9.37
C ASP A 161 0.30 8.46 10.43
N SER A 162 1.48 7.95 10.10
CA SER A 162 2.60 7.92 11.03
C SER A 162 2.97 9.31 11.57
N LEU A 163 2.92 10.35 10.74
CA LEU A 163 3.29 11.69 11.17
C LEU A 163 2.25 12.25 12.15
N GLU A 164 0.96 12.18 11.80
CA GLU A 164 -0.10 12.65 12.69
C GLU A 164 -0.06 11.96 14.05
N HIS A 165 0.14 10.63 14.07
CA HIS A 165 0.20 9.89 15.34
C HIS A 165 1.48 10.15 16.14
N TYR A 166 2.59 10.44 15.46
CA TYR A 166 3.81 10.91 16.12
C TYR A 166 3.60 12.24 16.83
N GLU A 167 2.90 13.16 16.19
CA GLU A 167 2.59 14.48 16.72
C GLU A 167 1.58 14.45 17.88
N GLN A 168 0.58 13.56 17.76
CA GLN A 168 -0.49 13.40 18.76
C GLN A 168 -0.11 12.46 19.91
N SER A 169 1.03 11.76 19.81
CA SER A 169 1.45 10.82 20.85
C SER A 169 1.61 11.50 22.20
N THR A 170 1.07 10.87 23.22
CA THR A 170 1.19 11.27 24.63
C THR A 170 2.38 10.61 25.34
N ALA A 171 3.15 9.81 24.63
CA ALA A 171 4.37 9.19 25.16
C ALA A 171 5.36 10.25 25.64
N THR A 172 6.03 9.97 26.75
CA THR A 172 6.95 10.92 27.40
C THR A 172 8.38 10.87 26.85
N ASP A 173 8.70 9.83 26.10
CA ASP A 173 9.99 9.64 25.45
C ASP A 173 9.83 9.42 23.94
N GLU A 174 10.92 9.62 23.23
CA GLU A 174 10.97 9.51 21.77
C GLU A 174 10.67 8.10 21.26
N ALA A 175 11.10 7.07 21.98
CA ALA A 175 10.85 5.68 21.60
C ALA A 175 9.34 5.34 21.63
N GLY A 176 8.64 5.80 22.66
CA GLY A 176 7.19 5.63 22.77
C GLY A 176 6.44 6.37 21.64
N LYS A 177 6.84 7.60 21.32
CA LYS A 177 6.25 8.35 20.19
C LYS A 177 6.44 7.62 18.87
N ILE A 178 7.62 7.07 18.62
CA ILE A 178 7.90 6.30 17.40
C ILE A 178 7.08 5.00 17.40
N ASP A 179 6.91 4.34 18.53
CA ASP A 179 6.08 3.15 18.65
C ASP A 179 4.61 3.44 18.34
N ASP A 180 4.05 4.53 18.87
CA ASP A 180 2.67 4.97 18.60
C ASP A 180 2.48 5.34 17.11
N ALA A 181 3.51 5.87 16.49
CA ALA A 181 3.49 6.39 15.12
C ALA A 181 3.81 5.35 14.03
N THR A 182 4.26 4.16 14.39
CA THR A 182 4.68 3.16 13.40
C THR A 182 3.76 1.94 13.39
N ILE A 183 3.58 1.33 12.22
CA ILE A 183 2.84 0.07 12.09
C ILE A 183 3.81 -1.11 12.10
N THR A 184 3.36 -2.27 12.57
CA THR A 184 4.15 -3.50 12.49
C THR A 184 4.07 -4.10 11.09
N ILE A 185 5.13 -4.74 10.61
CA ILE A 185 5.12 -5.46 9.33
C ILE A 185 4.05 -6.56 9.35
N ASP A 186 3.86 -7.22 10.49
CA ASP A 186 2.85 -8.30 10.65
C ASP A 186 1.40 -7.80 10.52
N SER A 187 1.14 -6.50 10.72
CA SER A 187 -0.19 -5.91 10.50
C SER A 187 -0.53 -5.73 9.02
N VAL A 188 0.46 -5.87 8.12
CA VAL A 188 0.27 -5.61 6.70
C VAL A 188 -0.51 -6.76 6.05
N VAL A 189 -1.68 -6.43 5.51
CA VAL A 189 -2.56 -7.37 4.78
C VAL A 189 -2.01 -7.69 3.40
N GLY A 190 -1.40 -6.70 2.71
CA GLY A 190 -0.83 -6.91 1.41
C GLY A 190 -0.53 -5.60 0.65
N ARG A 191 0.02 -5.75 -0.56
CA ARG A 191 0.38 -4.67 -1.46
C ARG A 191 -0.76 -4.32 -2.40
N ALA A 192 -1.22 -3.08 -2.42
CA ALA A 192 -2.06 -2.55 -3.47
C ALA A 192 -1.22 -2.36 -4.75
N PHE A 193 -1.67 -2.94 -5.88
CA PHE A 193 -0.88 -2.93 -7.09
C PHE A 193 -1.61 -2.40 -8.33
N THR A 194 -2.93 -2.25 -8.26
CA THR A 194 -3.73 -1.68 -9.36
C THR A 194 -5.04 -1.09 -8.85
N VAL A 195 -5.44 0.04 -9.43
CA VAL A 195 -6.82 0.50 -9.45
C VAL A 195 -7.50 -0.19 -10.62
N PHE A 196 -8.60 -0.91 -10.40
CA PHE A 196 -9.32 -1.60 -11.47
C PHE A 196 -10.71 -1.03 -11.74
N TRP A 197 -11.23 -0.21 -10.84
CA TRP A 197 -12.51 0.46 -11.00
C TRP A 197 -12.48 1.86 -10.36
N PRO A 198 -13.11 2.87 -10.99
CA PRO A 198 -13.79 2.85 -12.29
C PRO A 198 -12.81 2.61 -13.45
N ALA A 199 -13.32 2.07 -14.58
CA ALA A 199 -12.47 1.73 -15.72
C ALA A 199 -11.72 2.93 -16.31
N SER A 200 -12.26 4.16 -16.17
CA SER A 200 -11.61 5.40 -16.58
C SER A 200 -10.36 5.76 -15.74
N ARG A 201 -10.20 5.15 -14.58
CA ARG A 201 -9.05 5.34 -13.66
C ARG A 201 -8.20 4.08 -13.52
N ALA A 202 -8.51 3.02 -14.29
CA ALA A 202 -7.75 1.78 -14.22
C ALA A 202 -6.27 2.03 -14.53
N THR A 203 -5.39 1.71 -13.57
CA THR A 203 -3.94 1.94 -13.67
C THR A 203 -3.16 1.02 -12.75
N TRP A 204 -1.88 0.82 -13.06
CA TRP A 204 -0.94 0.11 -12.18
C TRP A 204 -0.35 1.06 -11.15
N LEU A 205 -0.24 0.58 -9.91
CA LEU A 205 0.38 1.31 -8.81
C LEU A 205 1.86 0.90 -8.71
N SER A 206 2.71 1.62 -9.45
CA SER A 206 4.16 1.43 -9.42
C SER A 206 4.80 2.18 -8.24
N VAL A 207 5.99 1.74 -7.82
CA VAL A 207 6.83 2.52 -6.93
C VAL A 207 7.37 3.72 -7.72
N PRO A 208 7.27 4.96 -7.20
CA PRO A 208 7.85 6.12 -7.85
C PRO A 208 9.37 6.06 -7.96
N GLU A 209 9.93 6.53 -9.07
CA GLU A 209 11.39 6.50 -9.35
C GLU A 209 12.24 7.23 -8.29
N GLY A 210 11.68 8.20 -7.58
CA GLY A 210 12.37 8.93 -6.51
C GLY A 210 12.93 8.02 -5.40
N TYR A 211 12.36 6.83 -5.22
CA TYR A 211 12.84 5.86 -4.23
C TYR A 211 14.07 5.07 -4.67
N ASP A 212 14.36 5.00 -5.97
CA ASP A 212 15.49 4.22 -6.50
C ASP A 212 16.86 4.82 -6.10
N ALA A 213 16.90 6.13 -5.84
CA ALA A 213 18.10 6.84 -5.41
C ALA A 213 18.36 6.75 -3.89
N ILE A 214 17.42 6.22 -3.11
CA ILE A 214 17.54 6.17 -1.65
C ILE A 214 18.47 5.01 -1.25
N PRO A 215 19.58 5.30 -0.55
CA PRO A 215 20.49 4.25 -0.10
C PRO A 215 19.85 3.36 0.96
N ASP A 216 20.36 2.14 1.10
CA ASP A 216 19.94 1.26 2.18
C ASP A 216 20.29 1.86 3.55
N ALA A 217 19.54 1.44 4.58
CA ALA A 217 19.83 1.82 5.95
C ALA A 217 21.24 1.36 6.36
N ALA A 218 21.91 2.16 7.15
CA ALA A 218 23.24 1.83 7.65
C ALA A 218 23.19 0.51 8.46
N GLY A 219 23.86 -0.53 7.96
CA GLY A 219 23.93 -1.84 8.63
C GLY A 219 23.05 -2.94 8.03
N LYS A 220 22.40 -2.70 6.89
CA LYS A 220 21.74 -3.75 6.07
C LYS A 220 22.69 -4.37 5.08
#